data_cfa9f777d393333615a835a371341157
#
_entry.id   cfa9f777d393333615a835a371341157
#
_cell.length_a   1.000
_cell.length_b   1.000
_cell.length_c   1.000
_cell.angle_alpha   90.00
_cell.angle_beta   90.00
_cell.angle_gamma   90.00
#
_symmetry.space_group_name_H-M   'P 1'
#
loop_
_entity.id
_entity.type
_entity.pdbx_description
1 polymer ?
#
loop_
_entity_poly.entity_id
_entity_poly.type
_entity_poly.pdbx_seq_one_letter_code
_entity_poly.pdbx_strand_id
1 'polypeptide(L)'
;MKNLLLVFCLGLSLAASAQETQNIIIITTDGFRWQDLYKGMDDTIAQQKRFNEGDSLGLIKKYGGATTQERRQKLMPFFWNTIATKGQVYGNRLFGNNINTENPHWFSYPGYSEIFTGYVDPRINSNEHPANPNTTVLGFFNAQPELKGKVFAFSAWEAFNRILNEKASGIPVTAAFDTLSFSNLTANEKLLNKLHQQSYRPWGEE
;
A
#
# COMPACT_ATOMS: atom_id res chain seq x y z
N MET A 1 -9.88 12.08 51.90
CA MET A 1 -10.40 11.16 50.85
C MET A 1 -10.16 11.67 49.43
N LYS A 2 -10.44 12.94 49.09
CA LYS A 2 -10.20 13.49 47.74
C LYS A 2 -8.74 13.40 47.29
N ASN A 3 -7.77 13.68 48.17
CA ASN A 3 -6.35 13.64 47.84
C ASN A 3 -5.81 12.20 47.64
N LEU A 4 -6.42 11.21 48.33
CA LEU A 4 -6.06 9.79 48.19
C LEU A 4 -6.51 9.24 46.82
N LEU A 5 -7.67 9.70 46.34
CA LEU A 5 -8.19 9.33 45.00
C LEU A 5 -7.32 9.90 43.88
N LEU A 6 -6.83 11.15 44.06
CA LEU A 6 -5.95 11.80 43.09
C LEU A 6 -4.59 11.08 42.92
N VAL A 7 -3.99 10.66 44.05
CA VAL A 7 -2.74 9.90 44.09
C VAL A 7 -2.93 8.50 43.48
N PHE A 8 -4.09 7.87 43.69
CA PHE A 8 -4.40 6.58 43.06
C PHE A 8 -4.60 6.68 41.55
N CYS A 9 -5.27 7.73 41.07
CA CYS A 9 -5.41 7.99 39.61
C CYS A 9 -4.07 8.35 38.93
N LEU A 10 -3.19 9.09 39.62
CA LEU A 10 -1.83 9.36 39.09
C LEU A 10 -0.97 8.08 39.06
N GLY A 11 -1.11 7.20 40.06
CA GLY A 11 -0.39 5.92 40.09
C GLY A 11 -0.79 4.94 38.97
N LEU A 12 -2.06 4.95 38.58
CA LEU A 12 -2.56 4.13 37.46
C LEU A 12 -2.08 4.60 36.09
N SER A 13 -1.85 5.90 35.91
CA SER A 13 -1.35 6.43 34.64
C SER A 13 0.15 6.09 34.39
N LEU A 14 0.92 5.78 35.44
CA LEU A 14 2.32 5.36 35.30
C LEU A 14 2.49 3.86 34.96
N ALA A 15 1.43 3.07 35.03
CA ALA A 15 1.44 1.64 34.73
C ALA A 15 0.99 1.32 33.28
N ALA A 16 0.65 2.33 32.47
CA ALA A 16 0.34 2.14 31.07
C ALA A 16 1.65 1.94 30.29
N SER A 17 2.15 0.70 30.24
CA SER A 17 3.19 0.33 29.29
C SER A 17 2.61 0.44 27.88
N ALA A 18 2.90 1.53 27.18
CA ALA A 18 2.64 1.59 25.75
C ALA A 18 3.46 0.50 25.07
N GLN A 19 2.80 -0.38 24.32
CA GLN A 19 3.50 -1.38 23.53
C GLN A 19 4.35 -0.64 22.49
N GLU A 20 5.65 -0.85 22.56
CA GLU A 20 6.58 -0.22 21.63
C GLU A 20 6.37 -0.80 20.23
N THR A 21 6.19 0.07 19.23
CA THR A 21 6.06 -0.34 17.83
C THR A 21 7.40 -0.85 17.34
N GLN A 22 7.49 -2.12 17.04
CA GLN A 22 8.74 -2.76 16.58
C GLN A 22 8.90 -2.70 15.06
N ASN A 23 7.82 -2.81 14.30
CA ASN A 23 7.83 -2.84 12.85
C ASN A 23 6.66 -2.03 12.27
N ILE A 24 6.91 -1.33 11.17
CA ILE A 24 5.89 -0.65 10.37
C ILE A 24 5.93 -1.24 8.96
N ILE A 25 4.81 -1.77 8.50
CA ILE A 25 4.66 -2.31 7.14
C ILE A 25 3.60 -1.48 6.44
N ILE A 26 3.99 -0.83 5.33
CA ILE A 26 3.09 -0.06 4.47
C ILE A 26 2.81 -0.91 3.23
N ILE A 27 1.53 -1.21 3.00
CA ILE A 27 1.08 -1.94 1.81
C ILE A 27 0.21 -1.00 0.98
N THR A 28 0.65 -0.71 -0.24
CA THR A 28 -0.11 0.09 -1.19
C THR A 28 -0.58 -0.79 -2.36
N THR A 29 -1.79 -0.52 -2.84
CA THR A 29 -2.36 -1.20 -4.01
C THR A 29 -2.72 -0.16 -5.05
N ASP A 30 -2.23 -0.35 -6.28
CA ASP A 30 -2.55 0.52 -7.41
C ASP A 30 -3.91 0.16 -8.03
N GLY A 31 -4.57 1.13 -8.65
CA GLY A 31 -5.81 0.93 -9.38
C GLY A 31 -7.02 0.53 -8.52
N PHE A 32 -6.92 0.58 -7.21
CA PHE A 32 -7.92 0.09 -6.29
C PHE A 32 -8.95 1.17 -5.93
N ARG A 33 -10.22 0.94 -6.28
CA ARG A 33 -11.27 1.92 -6.04
C ARG A 33 -11.89 1.75 -4.65
N TRP A 34 -12.25 2.86 -4.00
CA TRP A 34 -12.98 2.82 -2.72
C TRP A 34 -14.31 2.07 -2.82
N GLN A 35 -14.96 2.07 -4.00
CA GLN A 35 -16.20 1.33 -4.25
C GLN A 35 -15.98 -0.17 -4.09
N ASP A 36 -14.88 -0.70 -4.62
CA ASP A 36 -14.58 -2.13 -4.53
C ASP A 36 -14.37 -2.55 -3.08
N LEU A 37 -13.70 -1.70 -2.30
CA LEU A 37 -13.51 -1.94 -0.88
C LEU A 37 -14.84 -1.97 -0.11
N TYR A 38 -15.65 -0.90 -0.26
CA TYR A 38 -16.82 -0.71 0.60
C TYR A 38 -18.12 -1.27 0.05
N LYS A 39 -18.26 -1.41 -1.27
CA LYS A 39 -19.47 -1.93 -1.92
C LYS A 39 -19.29 -3.34 -2.47
N GLY A 40 -18.04 -3.80 -2.63
CA GLY A 40 -17.72 -5.06 -3.28
C GLY A 40 -17.87 -5.00 -4.79
N MET A 41 -18.07 -6.15 -5.43
CA MET A 41 -18.21 -6.24 -6.87
C MET A 41 -19.28 -5.28 -7.41
N ASP A 42 -18.95 -4.57 -8.46
CA ASP A 42 -19.84 -3.69 -9.21
C ASP A 42 -20.53 -4.49 -10.33
N ASP A 43 -21.83 -4.71 -10.17
CA ASP A 43 -22.62 -5.52 -11.12
C ASP A 43 -22.62 -4.91 -12.54
N THR A 44 -22.57 -3.57 -12.64
CA THR A 44 -22.52 -2.88 -13.94
C THR A 44 -21.21 -3.16 -14.67
N ILE A 45 -20.09 -3.14 -13.95
CA ILE A 45 -18.77 -3.45 -14.51
C ILE A 45 -18.65 -4.93 -14.84
N ALA A 46 -19.12 -5.80 -13.92
CA ALA A 46 -19.08 -7.24 -14.11
C ALA A 46 -19.87 -7.73 -15.35
N GLN A 47 -20.87 -6.96 -15.78
CA GLN A 47 -21.67 -7.28 -16.98
C GLN A 47 -21.06 -6.73 -18.27
N GLN A 48 -20.06 -5.84 -18.22
CA GLN A 48 -19.45 -5.28 -19.42
C GLN A 48 -18.35 -6.19 -19.97
N LYS A 49 -18.57 -6.72 -21.18
CA LYS A 49 -17.64 -7.65 -21.84
C LYS A 49 -16.17 -7.19 -21.86
N ARG A 50 -15.95 -5.89 -22.01
CA ARG A 50 -14.58 -5.31 -22.03
C ARG A 50 -13.83 -5.46 -20.70
N PHE A 51 -14.51 -5.75 -19.59
CA PHE A 51 -13.91 -5.86 -18.26
C PHE A 51 -14.00 -7.26 -17.66
N ASN A 52 -14.73 -8.19 -18.30
CA ASN A 52 -15.00 -9.53 -17.74
C ASN A 52 -14.52 -10.66 -18.65
N GLU A 53 -13.83 -10.31 -19.76
CA GLU A 53 -13.33 -11.29 -20.75
C GLU A 53 -14.40 -12.29 -21.23
N GLY A 54 -15.68 -11.93 -21.06
CA GLY A 54 -16.83 -12.77 -21.41
C GLY A 54 -17.38 -13.66 -20.29
N ASP A 55 -16.75 -13.67 -19.10
CA ASP A 55 -17.19 -14.48 -17.94
C ASP A 55 -17.99 -13.69 -16.89
N SER A 56 -19.01 -12.97 -17.32
CA SER A 56 -19.90 -12.25 -16.41
C SER A 56 -20.58 -13.17 -15.38
N LEU A 57 -21.03 -14.35 -15.82
CA LEU A 57 -21.74 -15.30 -14.94
C LEU A 57 -20.82 -15.87 -13.86
N GLY A 58 -19.56 -16.20 -14.20
CA GLY A 58 -18.58 -16.64 -13.24
C GLY A 58 -18.24 -15.59 -12.19
N LEU A 59 -18.09 -14.31 -12.61
CA LEU A 59 -17.85 -13.20 -11.70
C LEU A 59 -19.05 -12.99 -10.75
N ILE A 60 -20.27 -12.95 -11.27
CA ILE A 60 -21.47 -12.79 -10.46
C ILE A 60 -21.64 -13.95 -9.48
N LYS A 61 -21.43 -15.18 -9.92
CA LYS A 61 -21.48 -16.37 -9.04
C LYS A 61 -20.44 -16.30 -7.92
N LYS A 62 -19.23 -15.86 -8.23
CA LYS A 62 -18.10 -15.84 -7.28
C LYS A 62 -18.18 -14.67 -6.31
N TYR A 63 -18.47 -13.48 -6.79
CA TYR A 63 -18.37 -12.24 -6.03
C TYR A 63 -19.70 -11.50 -5.83
N GLY A 64 -20.78 -11.92 -6.49
CA GLY A 64 -22.10 -11.35 -6.36
C GLY A 64 -22.75 -11.63 -5.00
N GLY A 65 -23.76 -10.83 -4.66
CA GLY A 65 -24.52 -10.97 -3.42
C GLY A 65 -25.67 -9.98 -3.35
N ALA A 66 -26.66 -10.29 -2.54
CA ALA A 66 -27.84 -9.44 -2.38
C ALA A 66 -27.53 -8.09 -1.71
N THR A 67 -26.53 -8.07 -0.83
CA THR A 67 -26.11 -6.88 -0.09
C THR A 67 -24.68 -6.46 -0.44
N THR A 68 -24.36 -5.19 -0.23
CA THR A 68 -22.98 -4.68 -0.35
C THR A 68 -22.05 -5.40 0.62
N GLN A 69 -22.54 -5.76 1.80
CA GLN A 69 -21.75 -6.48 2.80
C GLN A 69 -21.35 -7.87 2.29
N GLU A 70 -22.27 -8.62 1.72
CA GLU A 70 -21.98 -9.93 1.12
C GLU A 70 -20.96 -9.80 -0.02
N ARG A 71 -21.18 -8.86 -0.95
CA ARG A 71 -20.29 -8.66 -2.09
C ARG A 71 -18.86 -8.28 -1.65
N ARG A 72 -18.70 -7.33 -0.73
CA ARG A 72 -17.38 -6.92 -0.26
C ARG A 72 -16.65 -8.00 0.53
N GLN A 73 -17.37 -8.81 1.32
CA GLN A 73 -16.79 -9.94 2.05
C GLN A 73 -16.34 -11.06 1.10
N LYS A 74 -17.10 -11.31 0.02
CA LYS A 74 -16.68 -12.28 -1.01
C LYS A 74 -15.49 -11.79 -1.83
N LEU A 75 -15.44 -10.49 -2.14
CA LEU A 75 -14.35 -9.90 -2.92
C LEU A 75 -13.06 -9.82 -2.10
N MET A 76 -13.14 -9.42 -0.84
CA MET A 76 -12.00 -9.18 0.03
C MET A 76 -12.18 -9.81 1.43
N PRO A 77 -12.24 -11.15 1.50
CA PRO A 77 -12.54 -11.85 2.75
C PRO A 77 -11.52 -11.59 3.85
N PHE A 78 -10.22 -11.55 3.54
CA PHE A 78 -9.17 -11.28 4.53
C PHE A 78 -9.28 -9.86 5.09
N PHE A 79 -9.52 -8.89 4.22
CA PHE A 79 -9.68 -7.50 4.64
C PHE A 79 -10.84 -7.36 5.64
N TRP A 80 -12.03 -7.86 5.28
CA TRP A 80 -13.24 -7.66 6.09
C TRP A 80 -13.30 -8.56 7.31
N ASN A 81 -12.77 -9.78 7.26
CA ASN A 81 -12.82 -10.73 8.38
C ASN A 81 -11.62 -10.60 9.34
N THR A 82 -10.53 -9.97 8.91
CA THR A 82 -9.32 -9.86 9.74
C THR A 82 -8.90 -8.42 9.94
N ILE A 83 -8.59 -7.67 8.88
CA ILE A 83 -8.05 -6.31 9.01
C ILE A 83 -9.11 -5.39 9.63
N ALA A 84 -10.32 -5.37 9.08
CA ALA A 84 -11.38 -4.49 9.55
C ALA A 84 -11.89 -4.82 10.96
N THR A 85 -11.70 -6.05 11.43
CA THR A 85 -12.12 -6.47 12.78
C THR A 85 -11.05 -6.22 13.85
N LYS A 86 -9.78 -6.17 13.46
CA LYS A 86 -8.64 -6.00 14.40
C LYS A 86 -8.00 -4.62 14.33
N GLY A 87 -8.27 -3.87 13.26
CA GLY A 87 -7.70 -2.56 12.99
C GLY A 87 -8.77 -1.48 12.81
N GLN A 88 -8.36 -0.40 12.15
CA GLN A 88 -9.23 0.73 11.82
C GLN A 88 -9.32 0.87 10.31
N VAL A 89 -10.49 1.26 9.80
CA VAL A 89 -10.75 1.44 8.37
C VAL A 89 -11.31 2.84 8.13
N TYR A 90 -10.67 3.59 7.25
CA TYR A 90 -11.04 4.96 6.91
C TYR A 90 -11.37 5.08 5.42
N GLY A 91 -12.02 6.18 5.02
CA GLY A 91 -12.31 6.49 3.63
C GLY A 91 -13.66 5.95 3.12
N ASN A 92 -14.56 5.53 4.03
CA ASN A 92 -15.90 5.14 3.62
C ASN A 92 -16.78 6.35 3.31
N ARG A 93 -16.87 6.70 2.04
CA ARG A 93 -17.65 7.85 1.56
C ARG A 93 -19.16 7.74 1.81
N LEU A 94 -19.67 6.52 2.05
CA LEU A 94 -21.08 6.33 2.41
C LEU A 94 -21.42 6.96 3.78
N PHE A 95 -20.41 7.17 4.62
CA PHE A 95 -20.54 7.82 5.94
C PHE A 95 -19.88 9.20 5.99
N GLY A 96 -19.62 9.82 4.83
CA GLY A 96 -18.97 11.13 4.78
C GLY A 96 -17.49 11.13 5.17
N ASN A 97 -16.88 9.96 5.36
CA ASN A 97 -15.47 9.83 5.65
C ASN A 97 -14.68 9.80 4.34
N ASN A 98 -14.23 10.97 3.90
CA ASN A 98 -13.56 11.14 2.63
C ASN A 98 -12.03 11.12 2.83
N ILE A 99 -11.36 10.21 2.12
CA ILE A 99 -9.93 10.23 1.89
C ILE A 99 -9.74 10.43 0.39
N ASN A 100 -9.09 11.52 0.00
CA ASN A 100 -8.88 11.91 -1.39
C ASN A 100 -7.41 12.19 -1.62
N THR A 101 -6.95 11.98 -2.86
CA THR A 101 -5.76 12.63 -3.38
C THR A 101 -6.11 14.07 -3.73
N GLU A 102 -5.19 15.01 -3.52
CA GLU A 102 -5.37 16.43 -3.86
C GLU A 102 -4.77 16.76 -5.23
N ASN A 103 -3.81 15.95 -5.73
CA ASN A 103 -3.26 16.17 -7.04
C ASN A 103 -4.34 15.97 -8.14
N PRO A 104 -4.36 16.82 -9.20
CA PRO A 104 -5.36 16.73 -10.26
C PRO A 104 -5.01 15.67 -11.32
N HIS A 105 -3.88 14.99 -11.18
CA HIS A 105 -3.34 14.08 -12.19
C HIS A 105 -3.89 12.66 -11.99
N TRP A 106 -4.25 12.03 -13.11
CA TRP A 106 -4.77 10.66 -13.12
C TRP A 106 -3.64 9.67 -13.45
N PHE A 107 -2.51 9.86 -12.75
CA PHE A 107 -1.31 9.05 -12.89
C PHE A 107 -0.87 8.49 -11.54
N SER A 108 -0.29 7.31 -11.56
CA SER A 108 0.11 6.60 -10.34
C SER A 108 1.29 7.27 -9.64
N TYR A 109 2.30 7.76 -10.38
CA TYR A 109 3.45 8.40 -9.77
C TYR A 109 3.08 9.64 -8.93
N PRO A 110 2.31 10.63 -9.44
CA PRO A 110 1.83 11.73 -8.62
C PRO A 110 1.09 11.27 -7.36
N GLY A 111 0.23 10.25 -7.49
CA GLY A 111 -0.50 9.69 -6.36
C GLY A 111 0.42 9.06 -5.31
N TYR A 112 1.39 8.24 -5.71
CA TYR A 112 2.37 7.68 -4.79
C TYR A 112 3.29 8.75 -4.18
N SER A 113 3.67 9.76 -4.95
CA SER A 113 4.42 10.88 -4.40
C SER A 113 3.65 11.56 -3.27
N GLU A 114 2.37 11.85 -3.49
CA GLU A 114 1.51 12.45 -2.47
C GLU A 114 1.36 11.55 -1.22
N ILE A 115 1.15 10.23 -1.41
CA ILE A 115 1.06 9.26 -0.31
C ILE A 115 2.34 9.26 0.55
N PHE A 116 3.52 9.27 -0.09
CA PHE A 116 4.78 9.13 0.63
C PHE A 116 5.38 10.46 1.12
N THR A 117 4.94 11.60 0.59
CA THR A 117 5.44 12.92 1.03
C THR A 117 4.44 13.69 1.89
N GLY A 118 3.15 13.35 1.79
CA GLY A 118 2.06 14.04 2.51
C GLY A 118 1.63 15.36 1.88
N TYR A 119 2.09 15.69 0.66
CA TYR A 119 1.68 16.89 -0.06
C TYR A 119 1.79 16.74 -1.58
N VAL A 120 1.12 17.62 -2.31
CA VAL A 120 1.16 17.67 -3.77
C VAL A 120 2.33 18.53 -4.25
N ASP A 121 3.18 17.95 -5.08
CA ASP A 121 4.19 18.70 -5.84
C ASP A 121 3.70 18.86 -7.29
N PRO A 122 3.38 20.08 -7.74
CA PRO A 122 2.84 20.30 -9.09
C PRO A 122 3.81 19.97 -10.22
N ARG A 123 5.10 19.81 -9.91
CA ARG A 123 6.11 19.39 -10.88
C ARG A 123 5.97 17.90 -11.24
N ILE A 124 5.41 17.10 -10.33
CA ILE A 124 5.20 15.66 -10.52
C ILE A 124 3.81 15.45 -11.12
N ASN A 125 3.75 15.35 -12.44
CA ASN A 125 2.50 15.40 -13.20
C ASN A 125 2.29 14.24 -14.18
N SER A 126 3.18 13.25 -14.18
CA SER A 126 3.10 12.06 -15.06
C SER A 126 3.84 10.88 -14.45
N ASN A 127 3.64 9.69 -15.03
CA ASN A 127 4.40 8.49 -14.66
C ASN A 127 5.88 8.54 -15.11
N GLU A 128 6.20 9.42 -16.07
CA GLU A 128 7.55 9.58 -16.63
C GLU A 128 8.42 10.58 -15.85
N HIS A 129 7.95 11.03 -14.68
CA HIS A 129 8.73 11.96 -13.88
C HIS A 129 10.08 11.32 -13.46
N PRO A 130 11.19 12.08 -13.50
CA PRO A 130 12.49 11.61 -13.00
C PRO A 130 12.43 11.35 -11.49
N ALA A 131 13.57 11.08 -10.86
CA ALA A 131 13.60 10.82 -9.43
C ALA A 131 12.91 11.93 -8.63
N ASN A 132 12.07 11.53 -7.67
CA ASN A 132 11.30 12.43 -6.83
C ASN A 132 12.25 13.38 -6.08
N PRO A 133 12.11 14.70 -6.25
CA PRO A 133 12.97 15.66 -5.56
C PRO A 133 12.64 15.81 -4.07
N ASN A 134 11.52 15.25 -3.65
CA ASN A 134 10.99 15.44 -2.30
C ASN A 134 11.41 14.29 -1.37
N THR A 135 11.61 14.61 -0.09
CA THR A 135 11.87 13.60 0.93
C THR A 135 10.58 12.85 1.24
N THR A 136 10.58 11.55 1.01
CA THR A 136 9.49 10.67 1.40
C THR A 136 9.57 10.30 2.88
N VAL A 137 8.45 9.87 3.47
CA VAL A 137 8.43 9.39 4.86
C VAL A 137 9.42 8.22 5.07
N LEU A 138 9.60 7.36 4.07
CA LEU A 138 10.57 6.27 4.11
C LEU A 138 12.00 6.82 4.10
N GLY A 139 12.30 7.82 3.25
CA GLY A 139 13.59 8.50 3.23
C GLY A 139 13.88 9.21 4.54
N PHE A 140 12.87 9.84 5.14
CA PHE A 140 12.98 10.43 6.47
C PHE A 140 13.34 9.39 7.53
N PHE A 141 12.69 8.23 7.54
CA PHE A 141 13.02 7.16 8.48
C PHE A 141 14.42 6.61 8.26
N ASN A 142 14.83 6.36 7.01
CA ASN A 142 16.15 5.84 6.71
C ASN A 142 17.29 6.82 7.08
N ALA A 143 16.98 8.11 7.18
CA ALA A 143 17.94 9.13 7.63
C ALA A 143 18.14 9.14 9.16
N GLN A 144 17.24 8.51 9.94
CA GLN A 144 17.41 8.40 11.39
C GLN A 144 18.51 7.37 11.72
N PRO A 145 19.46 7.69 12.61
CA PRO A 145 20.56 6.79 12.92
C PRO A 145 20.13 5.38 13.34
N GLU A 146 19.06 5.28 14.13
CA GLU A 146 18.53 4.02 14.68
C GLU A 146 17.82 3.16 13.64
N LEU A 147 17.35 3.77 12.53
CA LEU A 147 16.58 3.12 11.47
C LEU A 147 17.39 2.95 10.17
N LYS A 148 18.56 3.55 10.11
CA LYS A 148 19.42 3.47 8.93
C LYS A 148 19.71 2.01 8.54
N GLY A 149 19.43 1.66 7.30
CA GLY A 149 19.58 0.30 6.78
C GLY A 149 18.53 -0.71 7.26
N LYS A 150 17.46 -0.22 7.92
CA LYS A 150 16.31 -1.04 8.32
C LYS A 150 15.05 -0.71 7.51
N VAL A 151 15.14 0.21 6.54
CA VAL A 151 14.05 0.62 5.67
C VAL A 151 14.26 0.02 4.29
N PHE A 152 13.26 -0.71 3.78
CA PHE A 152 13.30 -1.40 2.50
C PHE A 152 11.99 -1.17 1.74
N ALA A 153 12.03 -1.26 0.41
CA ALA A 153 10.84 -1.22 -0.42
C ALA A 153 10.85 -2.36 -1.44
N PHE A 154 9.66 -2.92 -1.66
CA PHE A 154 9.40 -3.93 -2.69
C PHE A 154 8.21 -3.49 -3.52
N SER A 155 8.32 -3.55 -4.84
CA SER A 155 7.27 -3.09 -5.75
C SER A 155 7.16 -3.99 -6.98
N ALA A 156 5.97 -4.07 -7.54
CA ALA A 156 5.77 -4.69 -8.85
C ALA A 156 6.06 -3.74 -10.03
N TRP A 157 6.32 -2.46 -9.76
CA TRP A 157 6.55 -1.44 -10.78
C TRP A 157 7.91 -0.76 -10.59
N GLU A 158 8.72 -0.70 -11.65
CA GLU A 158 10.09 -0.15 -11.66
C GLU A 158 10.15 1.35 -11.31
N ALA A 159 9.06 2.10 -11.54
CA ALA A 159 9.02 3.51 -11.18
C ALA A 159 9.23 3.79 -9.69
N PHE A 160 9.08 2.79 -8.82
CA PHE A 160 9.31 2.96 -7.39
C PHE A 160 10.75 3.34 -7.04
N ASN A 161 11.75 2.96 -7.84
CA ASN A 161 13.13 3.41 -7.68
C ASN A 161 13.21 4.94 -7.81
N ARG A 162 12.40 5.54 -8.71
CA ARG A 162 12.29 6.99 -8.93
C ARG A 162 11.36 7.65 -7.92
N ILE A 163 10.21 7.04 -7.61
CA ILE A 163 9.21 7.55 -6.65
C ILE A 163 9.83 7.73 -5.26
N LEU A 164 10.59 6.75 -4.80
CA LEU A 164 11.27 6.78 -3.50
C LEU A 164 12.66 7.42 -3.56
N ASN A 165 13.11 7.82 -4.76
CA ASN A 165 14.43 8.36 -5.02
C ASN A 165 15.53 7.51 -4.35
N GLU A 166 15.60 6.23 -4.72
CA GLU A 166 16.48 5.23 -4.13
C GLU A 166 17.90 5.76 -3.93
N LYS A 167 18.47 6.42 -4.96
CA LYS A 167 19.82 6.96 -4.93
C LYS A 167 20.04 8.00 -3.84
N ALA A 168 19.10 8.93 -3.65
CA ALA A 168 19.24 10.00 -2.66
C ALA A 168 18.76 9.58 -1.27
N SER A 169 17.71 8.76 -1.19
CA SER A 169 17.17 8.25 0.08
C SER A 169 18.04 7.17 0.72
N GLY A 170 18.86 6.47 -0.09
CA GLY A 170 19.66 5.32 0.34
C GLY A 170 18.82 4.11 0.78
N ILE A 171 17.53 4.06 0.39
CA ILE A 171 16.66 2.94 0.68
C ILE A 171 16.83 1.91 -0.43
N PRO A 172 17.16 0.64 -0.12
CA PRO A 172 17.13 -0.42 -1.11
C PRO A 172 15.70 -0.61 -1.64
N VAL A 173 15.51 -0.48 -2.94
CA VAL A 173 14.24 -0.71 -3.64
C VAL A 173 14.41 -1.90 -4.56
N THR A 174 13.63 -2.95 -4.34
CA THR A 174 13.53 -4.08 -5.27
C THR A 174 12.22 -3.95 -6.02
N ALA A 175 12.29 -3.59 -7.30
CA ALA A 175 11.12 -3.23 -8.09
C ALA A 175 11.03 -4.09 -9.37
N ALA A 176 9.82 -4.39 -9.78
CA ALA A 176 9.51 -5.13 -11.01
C ALA A 176 10.35 -6.42 -11.15
N PHE A 177 11.27 -6.42 -12.10
CA PHE A 177 12.12 -7.55 -12.45
C PHE A 177 13.54 -7.45 -11.88
N ASP A 178 13.76 -6.56 -10.92
CA ASP A 178 15.03 -6.48 -10.21
C ASP A 178 15.37 -7.81 -9.56
N THR A 179 16.65 -8.13 -9.55
CA THR A 179 17.16 -9.34 -8.92
C THR A 179 17.91 -9.01 -7.64
N LEU A 180 17.94 -9.95 -6.72
CA LEU A 180 18.78 -9.84 -5.53
C LEU A 180 20.23 -9.68 -5.93
N SER A 181 20.89 -8.62 -5.46
CA SER A 181 22.26 -8.23 -5.83
C SER A 181 23.26 -8.25 -4.68
N PHE A 182 22.96 -8.98 -3.60
CA PHE A 182 23.87 -9.12 -2.47
C PHE A 182 25.12 -9.92 -2.84
N SER A 183 26.25 -9.61 -2.22
CA SER A 183 27.54 -10.22 -2.54
C SER A 183 27.62 -11.73 -2.30
N ASN A 184 26.80 -12.27 -1.40
CA ASN A 184 26.84 -13.67 -0.96
C ASN A 184 25.48 -14.37 -1.11
N LEU A 185 24.94 -14.38 -2.33
CA LEU A 185 23.69 -15.10 -2.61
C LEU A 185 23.86 -16.60 -2.39
N THR A 186 22.93 -17.21 -1.66
CA THR A 186 22.78 -18.65 -1.52
C THR A 186 22.40 -19.29 -2.86
N ALA A 187 22.52 -20.62 -2.96
CA ALA A 187 22.09 -21.36 -4.15
C ALA A 187 20.59 -21.15 -4.46
N ASN A 188 19.74 -21.07 -3.43
CA ASN A 188 18.31 -20.82 -3.59
C ASN A 188 18.01 -19.40 -4.10
N GLU A 189 18.70 -18.39 -3.59
CA GLU A 189 18.54 -17.01 -4.04
C GLU A 189 19.01 -16.83 -5.49
N LYS A 190 20.09 -17.50 -5.90
CA LYS A 190 20.52 -17.54 -7.31
C LYS A 190 19.50 -18.21 -8.20
N LEU A 191 18.88 -19.30 -7.72
CA LEU A 191 17.80 -19.98 -8.45
C LEU A 191 16.57 -19.07 -8.55
N LEU A 192 16.17 -18.40 -7.47
CA LEU A 192 15.07 -17.44 -7.49
C LEU A 192 15.30 -16.31 -8.48
N ASN A 193 16.49 -15.70 -8.50
CA ASN A 193 16.87 -14.70 -9.49
C ASN A 193 16.71 -15.22 -10.92
N LYS A 194 17.19 -16.44 -11.18
CA LYS A 194 17.07 -17.07 -12.51
C LYS A 194 15.60 -17.30 -12.91
N LEU A 195 14.79 -17.80 -12.00
CA LEU A 195 13.35 -18.03 -12.25
C LEU A 195 12.62 -16.69 -12.45
N HIS A 196 12.95 -15.67 -11.67
CA HIS A 196 12.36 -14.33 -11.79
C HIS A 196 12.69 -13.70 -13.15
N GLN A 197 13.92 -13.82 -13.64
CA GLN A 197 14.31 -13.34 -14.96
C GLN A 197 13.62 -14.08 -16.11
N GLN A 198 13.18 -15.32 -15.89
CA GLN A 198 12.47 -16.13 -16.87
C GLN A 198 10.94 -16.01 -16.79
N SER A 199 10.42 -15.30 -15.79
CA SER A 199 8.98 -15.11 -15.63
C SER A 199 8.42 -14.24 -16.75
N TYR A 200 7.17 -14.52 -17.13
CA TYR A 200 6.45 -13.73 -18.14
C TYR A 200 6.30 -12.27 -17.67
N ARG A 201 6.62 -11.35 -18.59
CA ARG A 201 6.49 -9.90 -18.37
C ARG A 201 5.24 -9.41 -19.09
N PRO A 202 4.12 -9.12 -18.37
CA PRO A 202 2.84 -8.79 -19.01
C PRO A 202 2.86 -7.46 -19.77
N TRP A 203 3.79 -6.58 -19.45
CA TRP A 203 3.83 -5.22 -19.99
C TRP A 203 4.97 -4.98 -20.97
N GLY A 204 5.61 -6.01 -21.49
CA GLY A 204 6.70 -5.88 -22.46
C GLY A 204 7.86 -4.95 -22.01
N GLU A 205 9.05 -5.15 -22.52
CA GLU A 205 10.08 -4.12 -22.49
C GLU A 205 9.73 -3.14 -23.63
N GLU A 206 9.29 -1.92 -23.29
CA GLU A 206 9.32 -0.80 -24.22
C GLU A 206 10.72 -0.22 -24.28
#